data_518acf3dfa8b10509e3260eccfb1e21f
#
_entry.id   518acf3dfa8b10509e3260eccfb1e21f
#
_cell.length_a   1.000
_cell.length_b   1.000
_cell.length_c   1.000
_cell.angle_alpha   90.00
_cell.angle_beta   90.00
_cell.angle_gamma   90.00
#
_symmetry.space_group_name_H-M   'P 1'
#
loop_
_entity.id
_entity.type
_entity.pdbx_description
1 polymer ?
#
loop_
_entity_poly.entity_id
_entity_poly.type
_entity_poly.pdbx_seq_one_letter_code
_entity_poly.pdbx_strand_id
1 'polypeptide(L)'
;ELSELIENWESVLEMIFPSKLHIKTESLKEFPVKNNILKEGTAAKIKHAKPRAGILVFPGNNCEYDTVKVFENNGAVADTVIFNNMSQSNIEDSINRIIHQISNSQILVLPGGFSAGDEPDGSAKFIAAVLRNKGVSKAIEKFLKRDGLILGICNGFQALIKSGLLPYGKITELEENSPTLTYNSIGRHVSKIVPTKIVSNRSPWLSGMNVGDIHKIAMSHGEGRLIV
;
A
#
# COMPACT_ATOMS: atom_id res chain seq x y z
N GLU A 1 24.37 -26.46 16.56
CA GLU A 1 23.09 -25.84 16.93
C GLU A 1 22.43 -25.17 15.72
N LEU A 2 21.11 -24.83 15.79
CA LEU A 2 20.39 -24.25 14.64
C LEU A 2 21.01 -22.92 14.18
N SER A 3 21.46 -22.09 15.10
CA SER A 3 22.16 -20.84 14.84
C SER A 3 23.44 -21.02 14.02
N GLU A 4 24.21 -22.05 14.34
CA GLU A 4 25.45 -22.39 13.64
C GLU A 4 25.18 -22.91 12.22
N LEU A 5 24.11 -23.69 12.03
CA LEU A 5 23.69 -24.12 10.69
C LEU A 5 23.22 -22.96 9.82
N ILE A 6 22.49 -22.00 10.40
CA ILE A 6 22.06 -20.79 9.72
C ILE A 6 23.26 -19.94 9.32
N GLU A 7 24.21 -19.74 10.23
CA GLU A 7 25.44 -18.96 9.98
C GLU A 7 26.30 -19.62 8.88
N ASN A 8 26.48 -20.93 8.92
CA ASN A 8 27.19 -21.66 7.89
C ASN A 8 26.48 -21.57 6.53
N TRP A 9 25.15 -21.63 6.51
CA TRP A 9 24.36 -21.47 5.28
C TRP A 9 24.47 -20.08 4.71
N GLU A 10 24.34 -19.04 5.52
CA GLU A 10 24.39 -17.63 5.08
C GLU A 10 25.80 -17.20 4.65
N SER A 11 26.84 -17.74 5.29
CA SER A 11 28.24 -17.31 5.03
C SER A 11 28.75 -17.66 3.63
N VAL A 12 28.22 -18.70 3.00
CA VAL A 12 28.72 -19.19 1.70
C VAL A 12 28.65 -18.13 0.60
N LEU A 13 27.61 -17.31 0.61
CA LEU A 13 27.40 -16.27 -0.40
C LEU A 13 27.52 -14.85 0.16
N GLU A 14 27.90 -14.69 1.43
CA GLU A 14 27.93 -13.41 2.13
C GLU A 14 28.83 -12.37 1.42
N MET A 15 29.92 -12.80 0.79
CA MET A 15 30.81 -11.91 0.04
C MET A 15 30.19 -11.38 -1.25
N ILE A 16 29.23 -12.10 -1.84
CA ILE A 16 28.58 -11.73 -3.09
C ILE A 16 27.22 -11.07 -2.81
N PHE A 17 26.50 -11.62 -1.85
CA PHE A 17 25.16 -11.17 -1.45
C PHE A 17 25.12 -10.96 0.08
N PRO A 18 25.68 -9.85 0.59
CA PRO A 18 25.76 -9.63 2.02
C PRO A 18 24.38 -9.62 2.68
N SER A 19 24.22 -10.47 3.70
CA SER A 19 22.99 -10.54 4.51
C SER A 19 22.94 -9.42 5.54
N LYS A 20 24.11 -8.92 5.94
CA LYS A 20 24.30 -7.84 6.91
C LYS A 20 24.96 -6.65 6.21
N LEU A 21 24.19 -5.67 5.80
CA LEU A 21 24.75 -4.40 5.43
C LEU A 21 25.15 -3.64 6.71
N HIS A 22 26.43 -3.31 6.82
CA HIS A 22 26.89 -2.30 7.78
C HIS A 22 26.44 -0.92 7.26
N ILE A 23 25.13 -0.71 7.22
CA ILE A 23 24.60 0.65 7.07
C ILE A 23 25.00 1.35 8.37
N LYS A 24 25.82 2.39 8.27
CA LYS A 24 25.90 3.36 9.36
C LYS A 24 24.46 3.76 9.63
N THR A 25 23.88 3.27 10.71
CA THR A 25 22.61 3.76 11.22
C THR A 25 22.87 5.21 11.58
N GLU A 26 22.67 6.11 10.62
CA GLU A 26 22.36 7.47 10.99
C GLU A 26 21.18 7.34 11.94
N SER A 27 21.32 7.84 13.14
CA SER A 27 20.25 7.82 14.13
C SER A 27 18.97 8.26 13.42
N LEU A 28 17.97 7.39 13.37
CA LEU A 28 16.67 7.73 12.80
C LEU A 28 16.26 9.05 13.42
N LYS A 29 16.28 10.12 12.62
CA LYS A 29 15.81 11.43 13.08
C LYS A 29 14.37 11.20 13.48
N GLU A 30 14.10 11.21 14.78
CA GLU A 30 12.73 11.26 15.26
C GLU A 30 12.15 12.58 14.79
N PHE A 31 11.36 12.50 13.71
CA PHE A 31 10.57 13.65 13.29
C PHE A 31 9.55 13.90 14.40
N PRO A 32 9.57 15.09 15.07
CA PRO A 32 8.56 15.41 16.06
C PRO A 32 7.22 15.52 15.32
N VAL A 33 6.49 14.41 15.27
CA VAL A 33 5.10 14.43 14.83
C VAL A 33 4.37 15.26 15.88
N LYS A 34 3.99 16.49 15.56
CA LYS A 34 3.10 17.27 16.43
C LYS A 34 1.84 16.42 16.64
N ASN A 35 1.78 15.78 17.80
CA ASN A 35 0.64 14.98 18.22
C ASN A 35 -0.55 15.93 18.43
N ASN A 36 -1.22 16.31 17.35
CA ASN A 36 -2.59 16.72 17.46
C ASN A 36 -3.35 15.41 17.69
N ILE A 37 -3.44 15.02 18.94
CA ILE A 37 -4.34 13.97 19.39
C ILE A 37 -5.70 14.36 18.81
N LEU A 38 -6.17 13.59 17.83
CA LEU A 38 -7.59 13.64 17.50
C LEU A 38 -8.27 13.20 18.79
N LYS A 39 -8.95 14.13 19.45
CA LYS A 39 -9.82 13.81 20.58
C LYS A 39 -10.64 12.61 20.18
N GLU A 40 -10.67 11.60 21.06
CA GLU A 40 -11.40 10.35 21.00
C GLU A 40 -12.22 10.13 19.73
N GLY A 41 -11.81 9.10 18.97
CA GLY A 41 -12.33 8.62 17.72
C GLY A 41 -13.40 9.50 17.07
N THR A 42 -13.01 10.29 16.09
CA THR A 42 -14.01 10.99 15.27
C THR A 42 -14.89 9.92 14.65
N ALA A 43 -16.05 9.69 15.28
CA ALA A 43 -17.05 8.79 14.74
C ALA A 43 -17.33 9.22 13.29
N ALA A 44 -17.35 8.26 12.38
CA ALA A 44 -17.67 8.56 10.99
C ALA A 44 -18.94 9.40 10.94
N LYS A 45 -18.91 10.51 10.20
CA LYS A 45 -20.06 11.42 10.05
C LYS A 45 -21.26 10.70 9.44
N ILE A 46 -20.97 9.74 8.57
CA ILE A 46 -21.96 8.88 7.90
C ILE A 46 -21.69 7.45 8.36
N LYS A 47 -22.69 6.83 8.99
CA LYS A 47 -22.62 5.42 9.39
C LYS A 47 -23.31 4.57 8.33
N HIS A 48 -22.56 3.64 7.77
CA HIS A 48 -23.09 2.59 6.90
C HIS A 48 -23.22 1.31 7.73
N ALA A 49 -24.40 0.70 7.71
CA ALA A 49 -24.63 -0.57 8.43
C ALA A 49 -23.72 -1.69 7.91
N LYS A 50 -23.46 -1.70 6.60
CA LYS A 50 -22.51 -2.58 5.93
C LYS A 50 -21.72 -1.74 4.92
N PRO A 51 -20.53 -1.24 5.27
CA PRO A 51 -19.72 -0.49 4.33
C PRO A 51 -19.26 -1.39 3.18
N ARG A 52 -19.24 -0.85 1.98
CA ARG A 52 -18.79 -1.56 0.78
C ARG A 52 -17.33 -1.23 0.52
N ALA A 53 -16.50 -2.28 0.45
CA ALA A 53 -15.09 -2.22 0.09
C ALA A 53 -14.90 -2.66 -1.36
N GLY A 54 -14.53 -1.75 -2.23
CA GLY A 54 -14.16 -2.03 -3.62
C GLY A 54 -12.69 -2.39 -3.71
N ILE A 55 -12.38 -3.63 -4.08
CA ILE A 55 -11.03 -4.15 -4.20
C ILE A 55 -10.65 -4.17 -5.66
N LEU A 56 -9.64 -3.37 -6.03
CA LEU A 56 -9.13 -3.27 -7.40
C LEU A 56 -8.01 -4.28 -7.59
N VAL A 57 -8.22 -5.23 -8.48
CA VAL A 57 -7.28 -6.32 -8.76
C VAL A 57 -6.69 -6.14 -10.14
N PHE A 58 -5.37 -6.16 -10.22
CA PHE A 58 -4.60 -6.00 -11.45
C PHE A 58 -3.84 -7.28 -11.77
N PRO A 59 -3.49 -7.54 -13.05
CA PRO A 59 -2.64 -8.68 -13.41
C PRO A 59 -1.37 -8.72 -12.55
N GLY A 60 -1.11 -9.83 -11.89
CA GLY A 60 0.01 -10.01 -10.96
C GLY A 60 -0.31 -9.72 -9.49
N ASN A 61 -1.48 -9.18 -9.13
CA ASN A 61 -1.94 -9.18 -7.75
C ASN A 61 -2.26 -10.61 -7.30
N ASN A 62 -2.07 -10.91 -6.02
CA ASN A 62 -2.30 -12.24 -5.45
C ASN A 62 -2.80 -12.25 -4.00
N CYS A 63 -3.09 -11.07 -3.43
CA CYS A 63 -3.56 -10.90 -2.06
C CYS A 63 -5.05 -10.50 -1.97
N GLU A 64 -5.80 -10.58 -3.06
CA GLU A 64 -7.20 -10.16 -3.12
C GLU A 64 -8.11 -11.03 -2.28
N TYR A 65 -7.92 -12.34 -2.26
CA TYR A 65 -8.73 -13.28 -1.48
C TYR A 65 -8.64 -13.03 0.02
N ASP A 66 -7.41 -12.88 0.52
CA ASP A 66 -7.18 -12.57 1.95
C ASP A 66 -7.75 -11.20 2.30
N THR A 67 -7.62 -10.24 1.39
CA THR A 67 -8.17 -8.90 1.55
C THR A 67 -9.70 -8.94 1.63
N VAL A 68 -10.38 -9.63 0.71
CA VAL A 68 -11.84 -9.85 0.74
C VAL A 68 -12.25 -10.42 2.09
N LYS A 69 -11.62 -11.53 2.50
CA LYS A 69 -11.93 -12.25 3.73
C LYS A 69 -11.79 -11.37 4.97
N VAL A 70 -10.77 -10.53 5.03
CA VAL A 70 -10.58 -9.60 6.15
C VAL A 70 -11.73 -8.59 6.22
N PHE A 71 -12.14 -8.00 5.10
CA PHE A 71 -13.24 -7.04 5.09
C PHE A 71 -14.58 -7.68 5.44
N GLU A 72 -14.88 -8.86 4.91
CA GLU A 72 -16.11 -9.60 5.19
C GLU A 72 -16.19 -10.04 6.66
N ASN A 73 -15.10 -10.55 7.22
CA ASN A 73 -15.02 -10.94 8.63
C ASN A 73 -15.22 -9.75 9.58
N ASN A 74 -14.98 -8.52 9.11
CA ASN A 74 -15.24 -7.29 9.85
C ASN A 74 -16.56 -6.62 9.48
N GLY A 75 -17.49 -7.33 8.82
CA GLY A 75 -18.86 -6.89 8.56
C GLY A 75 -19.04 -5.98 7.34
N ALA A 76 -18.02 -5.82 6.50
CA ALA A 76 -18.15 -5.10 5.24
C ALA A 76 -18.69 -6.02 4.13
N VAL A 77 -19.15 -5.42 3.03
CA VAL A 77 -19.35 -6.11 1.75
C VAL A 77 -18.12 -5.86 0.89
N ALA A 78 -17.41 -6.91 0.51
CA ALA A 78 -16.21 -6.81 -0.32
C ALA A 78 -16.51 -7.23 -1.76
N ASP A 79 -16.32 -6.28 -2.68
CA ASP A 79 -16.51 -6.52 -4.12
C ASP A 79 -15.16 -6.36 -4.85
N THR A 80 -14.80 -7.33 -5.68
CA THR A 80 -13.58 -7.27 -6.50
C THR A 80 -13.88 -6.83 -7.93
N VAL A 81 -13.02 -5.96 -8.46
CA VAL A 81 -12.98 -5.62 -9.88
C VAL A 81 -11.63 -6.01 -10.45
N ILE A 82 -11.63 -6.98 -11.34
CA ILE A 82 -10.42 -7.44 -12.03
C ILE A 82 -10.21 -6.59 -13.28
N PHE A 83 -9.02 -5.99 -13.39
CA PHE A 83 -8.59 -5.28 -14.57
C PHE A 83 -8.13 -6.28 -15.64
N ASN A 84 -8.82 -6.29 -16.78
CA ASN A 84 -8.49 -7.14 -17.92
C ASN A 84 -7.82 -6.29 -19.00
N ASN A 85 -6.59 -6.63 -19.39
CA ASN A 85 -5.78 -5.93 -20.38
C ASN A 85 -5.55 -6.76 -21.69
N MET A 86 -6.38 -7.78 -21.94
CA MET A 86 -6.20 -8.67 -23.09
C MET A 86 -6.51 -8.01 -24.43
N SER A 87 -7.34 -6.97 -24.44
CA SER A 87 -7.69 -6.20 -25.63
C SER A 87 -8.03 -4.77 -25.27
N GLN A 88 -8.07 -3.87 -26.26
CA GLN A 88 -8.47 -2.48 -26.02
C GLN A 88 -9.89 -2.39 -25.45
N SER A 89 -10.84 -3.16 -25.97
CA SER A 89 -12.20 -3.18 -25.45
C SER A 89 -12.27 -3.66 -24.00
N ASN A 90 -11.46 -4.66 -23.63
CA ASN A 90 -11.38 -5.15 -22.26
C ASN A 90 -10.78 -4.10 -21.30
N ILE A 91 -9.83 -3.31 -21.78
CA ILE A 91 -9.27 -2.19 -21.00
C ILE A 91 -10.34 -1.12 -20.76
N GLU A 92 -11.07 -0.72 -21.80
CA GLU A 92 -12.15 0.26 -21.70
C GLU A 92 -13.27 -0.21 -20.76
N ASP A 93 -13.69 -1.47 -20.86
CA ASP A 93 -14.67 -2.07 -19.96
C ASP A 93 -14.15 -2.09 -18.51
N SER A 94 -12.89 -2.50 -18.31
CA SER A 94 -12.27 -2.52 -16.98
C SER A 94 -12.21 -1.13 -16.35
N ILE A 95 -11.87 -0.10 -17.11
CA ILE A 95 -11.89 1.30 -16.65
C ILE A 95 -13.30 1.69 -16.21
N ASN A 96 -14.32 1.38 -16.99
CA ASN A 96 -15.71 1.69 -16.67
C ASN A 96 -16.17 0.97 -15.40
N ARG A 97 -15.82 -0.31 -15.25
CA ARG A 97 -16.11 -1.10 -14.05
C ARG A 97 -15.41 -0.55 -12.81
N ILE A 98 -14.15 -0.13 -12.92
CA ILE A 98 -13.41 0.53 -11.83
C ILE A 98 -14.12 1.83 -11.43
N ILE A 99 -14.49 2.69 -12.39
CA ILE A 99 -15.20 3.95 -12.10
C ILE A 99 -16.53 3.67 -11.38
N HIS A 100 -17.28 2.68 -11.84
CA HIS A 100 -18.52 2.25 -11.21
C HIS A 100 -18.28 1.75 -9.77
N GLN A 101 -17.26 0.91 -9.57
CA GLN A 101 -16.91 0.38 -8.27
C GLN A 101 -16.51 1.50 -7.28
N ILE A 102 -15.64 2.42 -7.69
CA ILE A 102 -15.25 3.59 -6.89
C ILE A 102 -16.50 4.40 -6.48
N SER A 103 -17.43 4.57 -7.41
CA SER A 103 -18.65 5.36 -7.18
C SER A 103 -19.58 4.74 -6.14
N ASN A 104 -19.60 3.41 -6.03
CA ASN A 104 -20.50 2.67 -5.16
C ASN A 104 -19.87 2.17 -3.85
N SER A 105 -18.59 2.42 -3.62
CA SER A 105 -17.86 1.98 -2.43
C SER A 105 -17.67 3.10 -1.42
N GLN A 106 -17.48 2.76 -0.15
CA GLN A 106 -17.05 3.65 0.94
C GLN A 106 -15.57 3.49 1.22
N ILE A 107 -15.04 2.32 0.87
CA ILE A 107 -13.64 1.97 1.03
C ILE A 107 -13.13 1.50 -0.33
N LEU A 108 -11.96 1.99 -0.75
CA LEU A 108 -11.24 1.53 -1.93
C LEU A 108 -9.96 0.85 -1.48
N VAL A 109 -9.71 -0.36 -1.98
CA VAL A 109 -8.54 -1.14 -1.57
C VAL A 109 -7.70 -1.51 -2.79
N LEU A 110 -6.40 -1.23 -2.67
CA LEU A 110 -5.36 -1.70 -3.58
C LEU A 110 -4.58 -2.79 -2.86
N PRO A 111 -4.79 -4.07 -3.19
CA PRO A 111 -4.14 -5.19 -2.52
C PRO A 111 -2.65 -5.28 -2.88
N GLY A 112 -1.95 -6.16 -2.19
CA GLY A 112 -0.57 -6.49 -2.48
C GLY A 112 -0.44 -7.43 -3.68
N GLY A 113 0.81 -7.76 -3.99
CA GLY A 113 1.21 -8.61 -5.09
C GLY A 113 2.30 -7.97 -5.92
N PHE A 114 2.36 -8.34 -7.20
CA PHE A 114 3.39 -7.92 -8.15
C PHE A 114 2.72 -7.49 -9.46
N SER A 115 2.04 -6.34 -9.44
CA SER A 115 1.28 -5.86 -10.58
C SER A 115 2.15 -5.72 -11.84
N ALA A 116 1.71 -6.35 -12.93
CA ALA A 116 2.46 -6.43 -14.19
C ALA A 116 3.87 -7.02 -14.07
N GLY A 117 4.12 -7.87 -13.06
CA GLY A 117 5.40 -8.54 -12.84
C GLY A 117 6.46 -7.69 -12.14
N ASP A 118 6.07 -6.52 -11.59
CA ASP A 118 7.01 -5.57 -10.96
C ASP A 118 8.22 -5.28 -11.86
N GLU A 119 7.96 -4.53 -12.92
CA GLU A 119 8.95 -4.11 -13.90
C GLU A 119 10.22 -3.51 -13.24
N PRO A 120 11.42 -3.71 -13.82
CA PRO A 120 12.70 -3.32 -13.22
C PRO A 120 12.79 -1.87 -12.75
N ASP A 121 12.02 -0.96 -13.35
CA ASP A 121 12.07 0.47 -13.04
C ASP A 121 11.03 0.92 -12.01
N GLY A 122 10.51 0.02 -11.24
CA GLY A 122 9.65 0.36 -10.10
C GLY A 122 8.29 -0.31 -10.09
N SER A 123 8.00 -0.88 -8.94
CA SER A 123 6.76 -1.57 -8.64
C SER A 123 5.55 -0.65 -8.71
N ALA A 124 4.39 -1.23 -9.09
CA ALA A 124 3.10 -0.57 -9.18
C ALA A 124 2.94 0.52 -10.26
N LYS A 125 3.84 0.62 -11.22
CA LYS A 125 3.69 1.55 -12.36
C LYS A 125 2.40 1.33 -13.12
N PHE A 126 2.04 0.07 -13.36
CA PHE A 126 0.82 -0.29 -14.07
C PHE A 126 -0.44 0.21 -13.34
N ILE A 127 -0.52 -0.03 -12.04
CA ILE A 127 -1.64 0.48 -11.23
C ILE A 127 -1.64 2.02 -11.27
N ALA A 128 -0.50 2.66 -11.07
CA ALA A 128 -0.40 4.12 -11.09
C ALA A 128 -0.84 4.72 -12.45
N ALA A 129 -0.51 4.06 -13.57
CA ALA A 129 -0.97 4.46 -14.90
C ALA A 129 -2.50 4.38 -15.02
N VAL A 130 -3.12 3.30 -14.53
CA VAL A 130 -4.59 3.16 -14.53
C VAL A 130 -5.24 4.21 -13.62
N LEU A 131 -4.68 4.48 -12.43
CA LEU A 131 -5.21 5.51 -11.54
C LEU A 131 -5.14 6.92 -12.16
N ARG A 132 -4.14 7.20 -13.02
CA ARG A 132 -4.01 8.45 -13.77
C ARG A 132 -4.95 8.57 -14.97
N ASN A 133 -5.65 7.51 -15.36
CA ASN A 133 -6.70 7.63 -16.37
C ASN A 133 -7.69 8.72 -15.96
N LYS A 134 -8.04 9.61 -16.87
CA LYS A 134 -8.88 10.80 -16.60
C LYS A 134 -10.21 10.45 -15.90
N GLY A 135 -10.86 9.36 -16.33
CA GLY A 135 -12.12 8.91 -15.75
C GLY A 135 -11.94 8.38 -14.33
N VAL A 136 -10.93 7.53 -14.12
CA VAL A 136 -10.59 6.94 -12.82
C VAL A 136 -10.13 8.03 -11.83
N SER A 137 -9.23 8.91 -12.25
CA SER A 137 -8.75 10.01 -11.43
C SER A 137 -9.88 10.92 -10.94
N LYS A 138 -10.81 11.28 -11.84
CA LYS A 138 -11.99 12.07 -11.48
C LYS A 138 -12.95 11.33 -10.54
N ALA A 139 -13.08 10.01 -10.70
CA ALA A 139 -13.87 9.18 -9.77
C ALA A 139 -13.24 9.14 -8.38
N ILE A 140 -11.92 8.97 -8.29
CA ILE A 140 -11.17 9.00 -7.01
C ILE A 140 -11.28 10.38 -6.35
N GLU A 141 -11.17 11.47 -7.09
CA GLU A 141 -11.34 12.82 -6.54
C GLU A 141 -12.73 13.00 -5.90
N LYS A 142 -13.78 12.57 -6.60
CA LYS A 142 -15.15 12.59 -6.05
C LYS A 142 -15.31 11.68 -4.85
N PHE A 143 -14.66 10.51 -4.87
CA PHE A 143 -14.66 9.55 -3.79
C PHE A 143 -14.05 10.13 -2.51
N LEU A 144 -12.90 10.79 -2.62
CA LEU A 144 -12.24 11.45 -1.49
C LEU A 144 -13.05 12.65 -0.96
N LYS A 145 -13.67 13.44 -1.86
CA LYS A 145 -14.54 14.57 -1.45
C LYS A 145 -15.76 14.15 -0.63
N ARG A 146 -16.19 12.91 -0.74
CA ARG A 146 -17.29 12.35 0.06
C ARG A 146 -16.82 11.52 1.26
N ASP A 147 -15.62 11.78 1.76
CA ASP A 147 -14.98 11.09 2.89
C ASP A 147 -14.71 9.58 2.64
N GLY A 148 -14.53 9.15 1.40
CA GLY A 148 -14.14 7.79 1.05
C GLY A 148 -12.72 7.47 1.56
N LEU A 149 -12.53 6.25 2.05
CA LEU A 149 -11.25 5.77 2.58
C LEU A 149 -10.50 4.94 1.55
N ILE A 150 -9.19 5.16 1.43
CA ILE A 150 -8.33 4.35 0.58
C ILE A 150 -7.32 3.59 1.44
N LEU A 151 -7.15 2.29 1.15
CA LEU A 151 -6.13 1.43 1.74
C LEU A 151 -5.24 0.86 0.64
N GLY A 152 -3.94 1.04 0.74
CA GLY A 152 -2.94 0.39 -0.10
C GLY A 152 -2.05 -0.51 0.73
N ILE A 153 -1.92 -1.77 0.33
CA ILE A 153 -1.10 -2.76 1.03
C ILE A 153 0.03 -3.20 0.10
N CYS A 154 1.28 -3.14 0.56
CA CYS A 154 2.47 -3.56 -0.17
C CYS A 154 2.53 -2.91 -1.58
N ASN A 155 2.28 -3.66 -2.64
CA ASN A 155 2.22 -3.16 -4.01
C ASN A 155 1.15 -2.06 -4.20
N GLY A 156 0.00 -2.18 -3.52
CA GLY A 156 -1.02 -1.13 -3.48
C GLY A 156 -0.52 0.15 -2.78
N PHE A 157 0.30 0.05 -1.73
CA PHE A 157 0.92 1.22 -1.10
C PHE A 157 1.93 1.90 -2.04
N GLN A 158 2.73 1.11 -2.77
CA GLN A 158 3.61 1.63 -3.81
C GLN A 158 2.82 2.43 -4.86
N ALA A 159 1.63 1.94 -5.26
CA ALA A 159 0.75 2.64 -6.19
C ALA A 159 0.23 3.97 -5.62
N LEU A 160 -0.12 4.02 -4.33
CA LEU A 160 -0.55 5.27 -3.67
C LEU A 160 0.55 6.32 -3.68
N ILE A 161 1.79 5.94 -3.39
CA ILE A 161 2.94 6.84 -3.45
C ILE A 161 3.18 7.30 -4.90
N LYS A 162 3.27 6.36 -5.84
CA LYS A 162 3.57 6.66 -7.26
C LYS A 162 2.48 7.45 -7.98
N SER A 163 1.24 7.41 -7.49
CA SER A 163 0.14 8.22 -8.05
C SER A 163 0.03 9.62 -7.44
N GLY A 164 0.75 9.90 -6.34
CA GLY A 164 0.64 11.14 -5.58
C GLY A 164 -0.49 11.15 -4.55
N LEU A 165 -1.32 10.11 -4.47
CA LEU A 165 -2.35 10.00 -3.43
C LEU A 165 -1.74 10.07 -2.03
N LEU A 166 -0.54 9.54 -1.85
CA LEU A 166 0.31 9.80 -0.71
C LEU A 166 1.59 10.51 -1.18
N PRO A 167 2.01 11.59 -0.51
CA PRO A 167 1.35 12.24 0.65
C PRO A 167 0.36 13.34 0.27
N TYR A 168 0.13 13.62 -1.02
CA TYR A 168 -0.54 14.85 -1.48
C TYR A 168 -2.09 14.80 -1.41
N GLY A 169 -2.68 13.63 -1.16
CA GLY A 169 -4.14 13.44 -1.09
C GLY A 169 -4.86 13.61 -2.44
N LYS A 170 -4.13 13.61 -3.54
CA LYS A 170 -4.66 13.73 -4.91
C LYS A 170 -3.76 13.01 -5.91
N ILE A 171 -4.32 12.59 -7.03
CA ILE A 171 -3.52 12.08 -8.14
C ILE A 171 -2.83 13.27 -8.82
N THR A 172 -1.50 13.19 -8.90
CA THR A 172 -0.66 14.24 -9.48
C THR A 172 0.57 13.63 -10.16
N GLU A 173 1.18 14.37 -11.04
CA GLU A 173 2.52 14.07 -11.51
C GLU A 173 3.51 14.26 -10.37
N LEU A 174 4.51 13.39 -10.31
CA LEU A 174 5.56 13.45 -9.31
C LEU A 174 6.70 14.32 -9.84
N GLU A 175 7.24 15.14 -8.95
CA GLU A 175 8.42 15.96 -9.17
C GLU A 175 9.68 15.24 -8.68
N GLU A 176 10.86 15.76 -9.00
CA GLU A 176 12.15 15.19 -8.61
C GLU A 176 12.27 14.96 -7.08
N ASN A 177 11.71 15.86 -6.29
CA ASN A 177 11.68 15.80 -4.83
C ASN A 177 10.44 15.10 -4.25
N SER A 178 9.63 14.46 -5.08
CA SER A 178 8.45 13.74 -4.57
C SER A 178 8.87 12.45 -3.88
N PRO A 179 8.21 12.08 -2.77
CA PRO A 179 8.45 10.80 -2.12
C PRO A 179 8.27 9.63 -3.08
N THR A 180 9.15 8.65 -3.00
CA THR A 180 9.06 7.42 -3.79
C THR A 180 9.50 6.20 -3.00
N LEU A 181 9.10 5.03 -3.48
CA LEU A 181 9.62 3.75 -3.03
C LEU A 181 10.56 3.19 -4.09
N THR A 182 11.72 2.73 -3.67
CA THR A 182 12.77 2.21 -4.55
C THR A 182 13.38 0.94 -3.97
N TYR A 183 14.37 0.39 -4.67
CA TYR A 183 15.05 -0.85 -4.31
C TYR A 183 15.60 -0.81 -2.88
N ASN A 184 15.50 -1.96 -2.20
CA ASN A 184 16.15 -2.17 -0.93
C ASN A 184 17.64 -1.90 -1.04
N SER A 185 18.24 -1.28 -0.02
CA SER A 185 19.70 -1.01 -0.01
C SER A 185 20.55 -2.27 -0.10
N ILE A 186 20.00 -3.42 0.30
CA ILE A 186 20.65 -4.74 0.19
C ILE A 186 20.63 -5.29 -1.25
N GLY A 187 19.92 -4.64 -2.18
CA GLY A 187 19.86 -5.07 -3.59
C GLY A 187 19.05 -6.32 -3.86
N ARG A 188 18.28 -6.79 -2.89
CA ARG A 188 17.43 -7.99 -3.02
C ARG A 188 16.16 -7.93 -2.19
N HIS A 189 15.27 -8.89 -2.44
CA HIS A 189 14.05 -9.09 -1.67
C HIS A 189 14.37 -9.39 -0.19
N VAL A 190 13.61 -8.79 0.72
CA VAL A 190 13.68 -9.03 2.16
C VAL A 190 12.32 -9.50 2.64
N SER A 191 12.30 -10.62 3.36
CA SER A 191 11.09 -11.18 3.98
C SER A 191 11.36 -11.48 5.45
N LYS A 192 10.69 -10.77 6.35
CA LYS A 192 10.81 -10.99 7.81
C LYS A 192 9.68 -10.33 8.60
N ILE A 193 9.55 -10.72 9.86
CA ILE A 193 8.68 -10.02 10.81
C ILE A 193 9.44 -8.84 11.41
N VAL A 194 8.85 -7.65 11.32
CA VAL A 194 9.44 -6.41 11.86
C VAL A 194 8.52 -5.78 12.89
N PRO A 195 9.06 -5.22 13.99
CA PRO A 195 8.29 -4.40 14.90
C PRO A 195 8.02 -3.03 14.27
N THR A 196 6.78 -2.57 14.33
CA THR A 196 6.37 -1.23 13.91
C THR A 196 5.73 -0.51 15.08
N LYS A 197 6.03 0.77 15.24
CA LYS A 197 5.50 1.62 16.30
C LYS A 197 4.48 2.59 15.75
N ILE A 198 3.33 2.69 16.38
CA ILE A 198 2.34 3.72 16.05
C ILE A 198 2.88 5.07 16.50
N VAL A 199 3.22 5.94 15.56
CA VAL A 199 3.73 7.29 15.84
C VAL A 199 2.65 8.37 15.69
N SER A 200 1.53 8.03 15.05
CA SER A 200 0.36 8.90 14.89
C SER A 200 -0.88 8.06 14.65
N ASN A 201 -2.00 8.42 15.26
CA ASN A 201 -3.31 7.80 15.04
C ASN A 201 -4.30 8.73 14.32
N ARG A 202 -3.79 9.70 13.56
CA ARG A 202 -4.61 10.64 12.77
C ARG A 202 -5.37 9.98 11.64
N SER A 203 -4.82 8.90 11.10
CA SER A 203 -5.50 8.14 10.05
C SER A 203 -6.73 7.43 10.64
N PRO A 204 -7.89 7.47 9.97
CA PRO A 204 -9.06 6.68 10.36
C PRO A 204 -8.74 5.18 10.53
N TRP A 205 -7.78 4.66 9.77
CA TRP A 205 -7.29 3.27 9.88
C TRP A 205 -6.61 2.95 11.22
N LEU A 206 -6.11 3.97 11.92
CA LEU A 206 -5.37 3.84 13.17
C LEU A 206 -6.13 4.45 14.37
N SER A 207 -7.36 4.88 14.19
CA SER A 207 -8.14 5.57 15.22
C SER A 207 -8.41 4.73 16.49
N GLY A 208 -8.37 3.41 16.36
CA GLY A 208 -8.50 2.47 17.48
C GLY A 208 -7.18 2.09 18.16
N MET A 209 -6.05 2.68 17.76
CA MET A 209 -4.71 2.37 18.27
C MET A 209 -4.16 3.53 19.10
N ASN A 210 -3.28 3.23 20.06
CA ASN A 210 -2.61 4.24 20.85
C ASN A 210 -1.24 4.60 20.25
N VAL A 211 -0.87 5.87 20.33
CA VAL A 211 0.49 6.31 19.99
C VAL A 211 1.46 5.64 20.97
N GLY A 212 2.47 4.98 20.43
CA GLY A 212 3.44 4.19 21.19
C GLY A 212 3.22 2.68 21.10
N ASP A 213 2.04 2.20 20.68
CA ASP A 213 1.79 0.77 20.50
C ASP A 213 2.77 0.16 19.49
N ILE A 214 3.24 -1.06 19.79
CA ILE A 214 4.17 -1.80 18.93
C ILE A 214 3.48 -3.04 18.41
N HIS A 215 3.48 -3.18 17.10
CA HIS A 215 2.92 -4.32 16.38
C HIS A 215 3.99 -5.04 15.58
N LYS A 216 3.88 -6.35 15.47
CA LYS A 216 4.73 -7.17 14.60
C LYS A 216 4.04 -7.31 13.26
N ILE A 217 4.69 -6.83 12.21
CA ILE A 217 4.16 -6.85 10.83
C ILE A 217 5.05 -7.74 9.97
N ALA A 218 4.42 -8.58 9.17
CA ALA A 218 5.11 -9.32 8.12
C ALA A 218 5.51 -8.34 7.01
N MET A 219 6.79 -8.27 6.71
CA MET A 219 7.37 -7.46 5.65
C MET A 219 7.94 -8.38 4.58
N SER A 220 7.59 -8.14 3.32
CA SER A 220 8.09 -8.90 2.18
C SER A 220 8.12 -7.99 0.95
N HIS A 221 9.30 -7.50 0.58
CA HIS A 221 9.47 -6.59 -0.56
C HIS A 221 10.90 -6.54 -1.08
N GLY A 222 11.04 -6.25 -2.39
CA GLY A 222 12.30 -5.88 -3.04
C GLY A 222 12.46 -4.37 -3.17
N GLU A 223 11.35 -3.63 -3.22
CA GLU A 223 11.26 -2.18 -3.35
C GLU A 223 10.43 -1.58 -2.22
N GLY A 224 10.99 -1.51 -1.03
CA GLY A 224 10.32 -0.94 0.16
C GLY A 224 11.08 0.22 0.80
N ARG A 225 12.17 0.69 0.18
CA ARG A 225 12.94 1.83 0.68
C ARG A 225 12.25 3.13 0.30
N LEU A 226 11.68 3.83 1.30
CA LEU A 226 11.11 5.16 1.11
C LEU A 226 12.24 6.19 0.98
N ILE A 227 12.17 7.03 -0.05
CA ILE A 227 13.00 8.21 -0.27
C ILE A 227 12.09 9.42 -0.25
N VAL A 228 12.51 10.45 0.47
CA VAL A 228 11.80 11.74 0.63
C VAL A 228 12.79 12.88 0.51
#